data_2725a231ee52dc25c423e78e554685f6
#
_entry.id   2725a231ee52dc25c423e78e554685f6
#
_cell.length_a   1.000
_cell.length_b   1.000
_cell.length_c   1.000
_cell.angle_alpha   90.00
_cell.angle_beta   90.00
_cell.angle_gamma   90.00
#
_symmetry.space_group_name_H-M   'P 1'
#
loop_
_entity.id
_entity.type
_entity.pdbx_description
1 polymer ?
#
loop_
_entity_poly.entity_id
_entity_poly.type
_entity_poly.pdbx_seq_one_letter_code
_entity_poly.pdbx_strand_id
1 'polypeptide(L)'
;GLLEFVENYRRLTRIPAPIRTQISIAELFTDLKKLFPEEEFQFEVPSPELKLNVDRTQIEQILINLLKNAREACSRKSDKKIQVKARKLSAGNTTLTISDNGEGILPDVLDKIFVPFFTTKTSGSGIGLSLCKQIMTLHEGSINVKSEVGKGSSFILTFPK
;
A
#
# COMPACT_ATOMS: atom_id res chain seq x y z
N GLY A 1 0.74 24.40 6.73
CA GLY A 1 1.03 25.24 7.88
C GLY A 1 1.51 24.49 9.09
N LEU A 2 1.80 25.21 10.16
CA LEU A 2 2.34 24.60 11.39
C LEU A 2 1.37 23.60 12.04
N LEU A 3 0.09 23.93 12.06
CA LEU A 3 -0.92 23.01 12.64
C LEU A 3 -0.99 21.71 11.86
N GLU A 4 -0.94 21.78 10.55
CA GLU A 4 -0.93 20.60 9.70
C GLU A 4 0.33 19.77 9.95
N PHE A 5 1.49 20.40 10.08
CA PHE A 5 2.75 19.70 10.39
C PHE A 5 2.66 18.98 11.73
N VAL A 6 2.15 19.64 12.77
CA VAL A 6 2.00 19.05 14.10
C VAL A 6 1.05 17.86 14.06
N GLU A 7 -0.06 17.98 13.35
CA GLU A 7 -1.03 16.89 13.22
C GLU A 7 -0.43 15.69 12.48
N ASN A 8 0.30 15.95 11.39
CA ASN A 8 0.99 14.90 10.64
C ASN A 8 2.04 14.19 11.49
N TYR A 9 2.79 14.96 12.29
CA TYR A 9 3.78 14.40 13.21
C TYR A 9 3.11 13.48 14.23
N ARG A 10 1.96 13.89 14.79
CA ARG A 10 1.20 13.04 15.72
C ARG A 10 0.78 11.73 15.08
N ARG A 11 0.33 11.76 13.83
CA ARG A 11 -0.09 10.56 13.12
C ARG A 11 1.05 9.55 12.98
N LEU A 12 2.27 10.04 12.75
CA LEU A 12 3.45 9.17 12.63
C LEU A 12 3.89 8.60 13.98
N THR A 13 3.84 9.41 15.05
CA THR A 13 4.40 9.02 16.35
C THR A 13 3.41 8.27 17.23
N ARG A 14 2.12 8.25 16.85
CA ARG A 14 1.05 7.67 17.68
C ARG A 14 0.30 6.54 16.99
N ILE A 15 1.00 5.73 16.21
CA ILE A 15 0.37 4.54 15.64
C ILE A 15 0.17 3.55 16.77
N PRO A 16 -1.09 3.13 17.04
CA PRO A 16 -1.33 2.17 18.10
C PRO A 16 -0.75 0.81 17.76
N ALA A 17 -0.42 0.05 18.80
CA ALA A 17 0.02 -1.32 18.61
C ALA A 17 -1.07 -2.12 17.88
N PRO A 18 -0.69 -2.99 16.93
CA PRO A 18 -1.68 -3.79 16.19
C PRO A 18 -2.49 -4.69 17.12
N ILE A 19 -3.80 -4.71 16.92
CA ILE A 19 -4.68 -5.70 17.52
C ILE A 19 -4.91 -6.76 16.44
N ARG A 20 -4.12 -7.82 16.51
CA ARG A 20 -4.08 -8.84 15.46
C ARG A 20 -5.22 -9.84 15.59
N THR A 21 -5.86 -10.12 14.49
CA THR A 21 -6.85 -11.19 14.36
C THR A 21 -6.61 -11.90 13.05
N GLN A 22 -7.12 -13.13 12.93
CA GLN A 22 -7.09 -13.85 11.66
C GLN A 22 -8.13 -13.26 10.73
N ILE A 23 -7.68 -12.74 9.59
CA ILE A 23 -8.60 -12.18 8.58
C ILE A 23 -8.48 -12.95 7.27
N SER A 24 -9.58 -13.03 6.54
CA SER A 24 -9.59 -13.59 5.19
C SER A 24 -9.13 -12.52 4.20
N ILE A 25 -8.08 -12.81 3.43
CA ILE A 25 -7.61 -11.90 2.39
C ILE A 25 -8.69 -11.75 1.31
N ALA A 26 -9.40 -12.84 0.98
CA ALA A 26 -10.47 -12.79 0.00
C ALA A 26 -11.58 -11.81 0.40
N GLU A 27 -11.98 -11.83 1.67
CA GLU A 27 -12.97 -10.87 2.19
C GLU A 27 -12.45 -9.44 2.15
N LEU A 28 -11.21 -9.24 2.55
CA LEU A 28 -10.55 -7.94 2.52
C LEU A 28 -10.55 -7.35 1.09
N PHE A 29 -10.17 -8.15 0.11
CA PHE A 29 -10.13 -7.72 -1.29
C PHE A 29 -11.53 -7.41 -1.81
N THR A 30 -12.53 -8.22 -1.44
CA THR A 30 -13.91 -7.98 -1.83
C THR A 30 -14.42 -6.64 -1.29
N ASP A 31 -14.09 -6.33 -0.04
CA ASP A 31 -14.50 -5.06 0.58
C ASP A 31 -13.77 -3.88 -0.05
N LEU A 32 -12.48 -4.02 -0.35
CA LEU A 32 -11.71 -2.97 -1.01
C LEU A 32 -12.22 -2.69 -2.43
N LYS A 33 -12.67 -3.72 -3.15
CA LYS A 33 -13.24 -3.54 -4.48
C LYS A 33 -14.47 -2.65 -4.45
N LYS A 34 -15.24 -2.65 -3.38
CA LYS A 34 -16.39 -1.75 -3.21
C LYS A 34 -15.96 -0.29 -3.12
N LEU A 35 -14.77 -0.01 -2.57
CA LEU A 35 -14.21 1.34 -2.47
C LEU A 35 -13.55 1.78 -3.77
N PHE A 36 -13.09 0.83 -4.58
CA PHE A 36 -12.42 1.06 -5.85
C PHE A 36 -13.11 0.25 -6.94
N PRO A 37 -14.36 0.65 -7.31
CA PRO A 37 -15.19 -0.17 -8.21
C PRO A 37 -14.83 -0.02 -9.69
N GLU A 38 -13.98 0.95 -10.04
CA GLU A 38 -13.62 1.23 -11.44
C GLU A 38 -12.92 0.02 -12.07
N GLU A 39 -13.14 -0.20 -13.36
CA GLU A 39 -12.61 -1.37 -14.08
C GLU A 39 -11.09 -1.48 -14.06
N GLU A 40 -10.39 -0.35 -13.98
CA GLU A 40 -8.93 -0.37 -13.93
C GLU A 40 -8.39 -1.07 -12.67
N PHE A 41 -9.17 -1.16 -11.59
CA PHE A 41 -8.77 -1.88 -10.38
C PHE A 41 -9.14 -3.35 -10.50
N GLN A 42 -8.13 -4.18 -10.69
CA GLN A 42 -8.29 -5.62 -10.85
C GLN A 42 -7.77 -6.35 -9.61
N PHE A 43 -8.69 -6.89 -8.83
CA PHE A 43 -8.36 -7.67 -7.64
C PHE A 43 -8.35 -9.14 -8.00
N GLU A 44 -7.21 -9.78 -7.84
CA GLU A 44 -7.10 -11.23 -7.97
C GLU A 44 -7.40 -11.82 -6.60
N VAL A 45 -8.64 -12.32 -6.42
CA VAL A 45 -9.11 -12.83 -5.15
C VAL A 45 -8.49 -14.21 -4.91
N PRO A 46 -7.75 -14.40 -3.81
CA PRO A 46 -7.13 -15.69 -3.52
C PRO A 46 -8.13 -16.70 -2.98
N SER A 47 -7.63 -17.91 -2.73
CA SER A 47 -8.40 -18.94 -2.03
C SER A 47 -8.94 -18.42 -0.70
N PRO A 48 -10.19 -18.75 -0.32
CA PRO A 48 -10.77 -18.32 0.96
C PRO A 48 -9.97 -18.79 2.18
N GLU A 49 -9.17 -19.84 2.05
CA GLU A 49 -8.32 -20.36 3.14
C GLU A 49 -7.09 -19.49 3.40
N LEU A 50 -6.73 -18.59 2.48
CA LEU A 50 -5.57 -17.73 2.66
C LEU A 50 -5.91 -16.62 3.65
N LYS A 51 -5.27 -16.67 4.82
CA LYS A 51 -5.54 -15.76 5.94
C LYS A 51 -4.26 -15.07 6.39
N LEU A 52 -4.44 -13.89 7.02
CA LEU A 52 -3.36 -13.14 7.66
C LEU A 52 -3.73 -12.89 9.12
N ASN A 53 -2.74 -12.93 9.98
CA ASN A 53 -2.87 -12.55 11.38
C ASN A 53 -2.39 -11.11 11.54
N VAL A 54 -3.30 -10.16 11.38
CA VAL A 54 -2.98 -8.73 11.30
C VAL A 54 -4.07 -7.88 11.93
N ASP A 55 -3.76 -6.60 12.13
CA ASP A 55 -4.77 -5.59 12.47
C ASP A 55 -5.44 -5.16 11.17
N ARG A 56 -6.69 -5.58 10.98
CA ARG A 56 -7.42 -5.34 9.74
C ARG A 56 -7.49 -3.85 9.38
N THR A 57 -7.80 -3.00 10.35
CA THR A 57 -7.93 -1.56 10.12
C THR A 57 -6.62 -0.95 9.63
N GLN A 58 -5.51 -1.36 10.24
CA GLN A 58 -4.19 -0.84 9.84
C GLN A 58 -3.80 -1.33 8.44
N ILE A 59 -4.08 -2.59 8.12
CA ILE A 59 -3.77 -3.12 6.77
C ILE A 59 -4.66 -2.47 5.71
N GLU A 60 -5.95 -2.25 6.00
CA GLU A 60 -6.83 -1.50 5.10
C GLU A 60 -6.26 -0.11 4.82
N GLN A 61 -5.76 0.56 5.83
CA GLN A 61 -5.17 1.89 5.67
C GLN A 61 -3.99 1.87 4.71
N ILE A 62 -3.11 0.87 4.82
CA ILE A 62 -2.00 0.69 3.87
C ILE A 62 -2.52 0.51 2.46
N LEU A 63 -3.46 -0.42 2.27
CA LEU A 63 -3.95 -0.78 0.94
C LEU A 63 -4.69 0.40 0.28
N ILE A 64 -5.51 1.11 1.04
CA ILE A 64 -6.20 2.30 0.53
C ILE A 64 -5.19 3.36 0.09
N ASN A 65 -4.14 3.58 0.90
CA ASN A 65 -3.08 4.53 0.57
C ASN A 65 -2.38 4.16 -0.74
N LEU A 66 -1.99 2.89 -0.86
CA LEU A 66 -1.30 2.41 -2.06
C LEU A 66 -2.19 2.44 -3.30
N LEU A 67 -3.49 2.13 -3.15
CA LEU A 67 -4.44 2.19 -4.26
C LEU A 67 -4.69 3.62 -4.73
N LYS A 68 -4.77 4.57 -3.80
CA LYS A 68 -4.88 6.00 -4.16
C LYS A 68 -3.63 6.48 -4.89
N ASN A 69 -2.44 6.08 -4.43
CA ASN A 69 -1.19 6.42 -5.09
C ASN A 69 -1.15 5.84 -6.51
N ALA A 70 -1.57 4.60 -6.67
CA ALA A 70 -1.63 3.96 -7.99
C ALA A 70 -2.59 4.70 -8.92
N ARG A 71 -3.75 5.12 -8.41
CA ARG A 71 -4.72 5.92 -9.19
C ARG A 71 -4.08 7.21 -9.70
N GLU A 72 -3.36 7.92 -8.83
CA GLU A 72 -2.69 9.16 -9.22
C GLU A 72 -1.58 8.91 -10.24
N ALA A 73 -0.79 7.85 -10.06
CA ALA A 73 0.28 7.49 -10.98
C ALA A 73 -0.26 7.19 -12.39
N CYS A 74 -1.51 6.73 -12.50
CA CYS A 74 -2.16 6.43 -13.76
C CYS A 74 -3.02 7.56 -14.30
N SER A 75 -3.05 8.72 -13.65
CA SER A 75 -4.01 9.79 -13.96
C SER A 75 -3.95 10.27 -15.41
N ARG A 76 -2.79 10.18 -16.04
CA ARG A 76 -2.58 10.64 -17.44
C ARG A 76 -2.68 9.52 -18.47
N LYS A 77 -2.95 8.29 -18.06
CA LYS A 77 -3.06 7.17 -18.97
C LYS A 77 -4.50 6.93 -19.38
N SER A 78 -4.69 6.52 -20.63
CA SER A 78 -6.00 6.10 -21.14
C SER A 78 -6.28 4.63 -20.85
N ASP A 79 -5.23 3.80 -20.77
CA ASP A 79 -5.32 2.36 -20.56
C ASP A 79 -4.86 1.99 -19.14
N LYS A 80 -5.47 2.61 -18.14
CA LYS A 80 -5.12 2.42 -16.74
C LYS A 80 -5.29 0.96 -16.30
N LYS A 81 -4.30 0.44 -15.60
CA LYS A 81 -4.34 -0.91 -15.07
C LYS A 81 -3.68 -0.95 -13.70
N ILE A 82 -4.46 -1.32 -12.68
CA ILE A 82 -4.00 -1.45 -11.30
C ILE A 82 -4.39 -2.83 -10.84
N GLN A 83 -3.41 -3.63 -10.45
CA GLN A 83 -3.63 -5.01 -10.02
C GLN A 83 -3.31 -5.19 -8.55
N VAL A 84 -4.15 -5.92 -7.84
CA VAL A 84 -3.95 -6.28 -6.45
C VAL A 84 -3.94 -7.80 -6.35
N LYS A 85 -2.85 -8.36 -5.86
CA LYS A 85 -2.65 -9.81 -5.80
C LYS A 85 -2.18 -10.23 -4.41
N ALA A 86 -2.51 -11.45 -4.04
CA ALA A 86 -2.02 -12.08 -2.82
C ALA A 86 -1.39 -13.41 -3.17
N ARG A 87 -0.27 -13.75 -2.52
CA ARG A 87 0.41 -15.00 -2.74
C ARG A 87 1.05 -15.51 -1.46
N LYS A 88 0.86 -16.79 -1.18
CA LYS A 88 1.60 -17.46 -0.11
C LYS A 88 2.85 -18.08 -0.73
N LEU A 89 4.01 -17.73 -0.20
CA LEU A 89 5.30 -18.23 -0.69
C LEU A 89 5.60 -19.59 -0.08
N SER A 90 6.49 -20.34 -0.73
CA SER A 90 6.86 -21.67 -0.28
C SER A 90 7.46 -21.72 1.12
N ALA A 91 8.13 -20.64 1.54
CA ALA A 91 8.68 -20.51 2.90
C ALA A 91 7.61 -20.19 3.96
N GLY A 92 6.36 -19.95 3.55
CA GLY A 92 5.25 -19.65 4.45
C GLY A 92 4.88 -18.20 4.59
N ASN A 93 5.72 -17.28 4.09
CA ASN A 93 5.41 -15.84 4.07
C ASN A 93 4.27 -15.56 3.09
N THR A 94 3.53 -14.51 3.35
CA THR A 94 2.46 -14.06 2.44
C THR A 94 2.81 -12.68 1.89
N THR A 95 2.61 -12.48 0.60
CA THR A 95 2.79 -11.17 -0.03
C THR A 95 1.48 -10.64 -0.56
N LEU A 96 1.28 -9.32 -0.39
CA LEU A 96 0.24 -8.56 -1.08
C LEU A 96 0.95 -7.59 -1.99
N THR A 97 0.60 -7.60 -3.28
CA THR A 97 1.26 -6.76 -4.28
C THR A 97 0.26 -5.85 -4.96
N ILE A 98 0.58 -4.56 -5.00
CA ILE A 98 -0.22 -3.57 -5.71
C ILE A 98 0.65 -3.03 -6.85
N SER A 99 0.24 -3.30 -8.09
CA SER A 99 0.98 -2.92 -9.29
C SER A 99 0.16 -1.97 -10.15
N ASP A 100 0.80 -0.94 -10.69
CA ASP A 100 0.18 -0.03 -11.64
C ASP A 100 1.03 0.09 -12.90
N ASN A 101 0.40 0.51 -13.99
CA ASN A 101 1.08 0.81 -15.25
C ASN A 101 1.22 2.32 -15.46
N GLY A 102 1.37 3.06 -14.37
CA GLY A 102 1.48 4.51 -14.40
C GLY A 102 2.82 5.03 -14.85
N GLU A 103 3.13 6.26 -14.45
CA GLU A 103 4.35 6.95 -14.90
C GLU A 103 5.65 6.39 -14.31
N GLY A 104 5.55 5.61 -13.24
CA GLY A 104 6.73 5.13 -12.53
C GLY A 104 7.33 6.20 -11.63
N ILE A 105 8.45 5.86 -10.99
CA ILE A 105 9.12 6.73 -10.04
C ILE A 105 10.58 6.88 -10.47
N LEU A 106 11.06 8.13 -10.51
CA LEU A 106 12.47 8.43 -10.83
C LEU A 106 13.38 7.78 -9.79
N PRO A 107 14.55 7.24 -10.19
CA PRO A 107 15.48 6.60 -9.26
C PRO A 107 15.85 7.46 -8.05
N ASP A 108 16.08 8.75 -8.24
CA ASP A 108 16.43 9.68 -7.17
C ASP A 108 15.30 9.84 -6.15
N VAL A 109 14.05 9.79 -6.62
CA VAL A 109 12.86 9.91 -5.79
C VAL A 109 12.60 8.59 -5.08
N LEU A 110 12.87 7.48 -5.75
CA LEU A 110 12.60 6.13 -5.23
C LEU A 110 13.26 5.89 -3.89
N ASP A 111 14.48 6.40 -3.70
CA ASP A 111 15.21 6.25 -2.44
C ASP A 111 14.58 7.02 -1.27
N LYS A 112 13.67 7.95 -1.56
CA LYS A 112 13.12 8.88 -0.58
C LYS A 112 11.64 8.71 -0.32
N ILE A 113 10.95 7.82 -1.02
CA ILE A 113 9.48 7.73 -0.94
C ILE A 113 8.95 7.33 0.43
N PHE A 114 9.78 6.66 1.25
CA PHE A 114 9.39 6.28 2.61
C PHE A 114 9.87 7.26 3.68
N VAL A 115 10.56 8.32 3.28
CA VAL A 115 11.01 9.36 4.20
C VAL A 115 9.81 10.21 4.63
N PRO A 116 9.58 10.39 5.95
CA PRO A 116 8.46 11.22 6.41
C PRO A 116 8.53 12.63 5.81
N PHE A 117 7.35 13.15 5.45
CA PHE A 117 7.17 14.49 4.88
C PHE A 117 7.74 14.70 3.48
N PHE A 118 8.40 13.69 2.91
CA PHE A 118 8.82 13.77 1.51
C PHE A 118 7.62 13.55 0.59
N THR A 119 7.42 14.43 -0.37
CA THR A 119 6.36 14.30 -1.38
C THR A 119 6.73 15.07 -2.64
N THR A 120 6.35 14.50 -3.80
CA THR A 120 6.41 15.19 -5.09
C THR A 120 5.06 15.81 -5.46
N LYS A 121 4.04 15.61 -4.64
CA LYS A 121 2.66 16.07 -4.88
C LYS A 121 2.42 17.40 -4.17
N THR A 122 1.81 18.34 -4.87
CA THR A 122 1.50 19.65 -4.30
C THR A 122 0.48 19.59 -3.16
N SER A 123 -0.41 18.60 -3.18
CA SER A 123 -1.45 18.41 -2.16
C SER A 123 -1.12 17.33 -1.14
N GLY A 124 0.02 16.63 -1.28
CA GLY A 124 0.39 15.53 -0.40
C GLY A 124 1.14 15.99 0.83
N SER A 125 0.94 15.32 1.95
CA SER A 125 1.66 15.60 3.20
C SER A 125 3.01 14.90 3.29
N GLY A 126 3.25 13.87 2.47
CA GLY A 126 4.46 13.09 2.50
C GLY A 126 4.55 12.07 3.63
N ILE A 127 3.44 11.75 4.29
CA ILE A 127 3.42 10.77 5.39
C ILE A 127 2.78 9.43 5.02
N GLY A 128 2.05 9.37 3.90
CA GLY A 128 1.31 8.17 3.53
C GLY A 128 2.16 6.91 3.45
N LEU A 129 3.25 6.97 2.69
CA LEU A 129 4.14 5.81 2.52
C LEU A 129 4.99 5.52 3.75
N SER A 130 5.43 6.55 4.47
CA SER A 130 6.15 6.34 5.73
C SER A 130 5.26 5.70 6.79
N LEU A 131 3.97 6.08 6.82
CA LEU A 131 2.98 5.45 7.69
C LEU A 131 2.81 3.97 7.34
N CYS A 132 2.73 3.65 6.06
CA CYS A 132 2.64 2.26 5.59
C CYS A 132 3.84 1.44 6.07
N LYS A 133 5.04 2.00 5.94
CA LYS A 133 6.26 1.34 6.39
C LYS A 133 6.24 1.10 7.90
N GLN A 134 5.81 2.07 8.69
CA GLN A 134 5.70 1.91 10.14
C GLN A 134 4.71 0.81 10.52
N ILE A 135 3.55 0.79 9.89
CA ILE A 135 2.54 -0.25 10.14
C ILE A 135 3.11 -1.63 9.81
N MET A 136 3.80 -1.77 8.67
CA MET A 136 4.43 -3.04 8.32
C MET A 136 5.48 -3.46 9.33
N THR A 137 6.29 -2.52 9.81
CA THR A 137 7.29 -2.80 10.84
C THR A 137 6.62 -3.30 12.13
N LEU A 138 5.51 -2.68 12.54
CA LEU A 138 4.76 -3.12 13.71
C LEU A 138 4.20 -4.54 13.54
N HIS A 139 3.95 -4.94 12.30
CA HIS A 139 3.50 -6.30 11.97
C HIS A 139 4.66 -7.26 11.71
N GLU A 140 5.90 -6.82 11.96
CA GLU A 140 7.11 -7.62 11.72
C GLU A 140 7.29 -8.01 10.25
N GLY A 141 6.67 -7.23 9.36
CA GLY A 141 6.74 -7.40 7.92
C GLY A 141 7.58 -6.33 7.25
N SER A 142 7.49 -6.26 5.95
CA SER A 142 8.23 -5.27 5.16
C SER A 142 7.40 -4.76 3.99
N ILE A 143 7.78 -3.58 3.51
CA ILE A 143 7.24 -3.00 2.28
C ILE A 143 8.40 -2.71 1.35
N ASN A 144 8.30 -3.16 0.12
CA ASN A 144 9.30 -2.93 -0.93
C ASN A 144 8.63 -2.35 -2.16
N VAL A 145 9.41 -1.68 -2.99
CA VAL A 145 8.92 -1.07 -4.20
C VAL A 145 9.85 -1.41 -5.35
N LYS A 146 9.26 -1.69 -6.51
CA LYS A 146 9.94 -1.82 -7.79
C LYS A 146 9.28 -0.86 -8.74
N SER A 147 10.05 -0.06 -9.44
CA SER A 147 9.50 0.94 -10.35
C SER A 147 10.43 1.20 -11.51
N GLU A 148 9.82 1.48 -12.66
CA GLU A 148 10.54 1.88 -13.87
C GLU A 148 9.76 2.99 -14.54
N VAL A 149 10.45 4.09 -14.82
CA VAL A 149 9.85 5.26 -15.46
C VAL A 149 9.21 4.85 -16.79
N GLY A 150 7.99 5.24 -16.99
CA GLY A 150 7.22 4.94 -18.20
C GLY A 150 6.54 3.56 -18.20
N LYS A 151 6.84 2.71 -17.23
CA LYS A 151 6.25 1.36 -17.14
C LYS A 151 5.33 1.18 -15.94
N GLY A 152 5.63 1.84 -14.82
CA GLY A 152 4.80 1.77 -13.63
C GLY A 152 5.55 1.36 -12.39
N SER A 153 4.80 1.00 -11.36
CA SER A 153 5.34 0.67 -10.05
C SER A 153 4.65 -0.54 -9.45
N SER A 154 5.36 -1.27 -8.61
CA SER A 154 4.81 -2.37 -7.81
C SER A 154 5.25 -2.19 -6.37
N PHE A 155 4.28 -2.15 -5.46
CA PHE A 155 4.52 -2.17 -4.02
C PHE A 155 4.22 -3.55 -3.49
N ILE A 156 5.17 -4.12 -2.75
CA ILE A 156 5.07 -5.49 -2.24
C ILE A 156 5.11 -5.45 -0.72
N LEU A 157 4.01 -5.88 -0.10
CA LEU A 157 3.90 -6.06 1.35
C LEU A 157 4.21 -7.51 1.65
N THR A 158 5.19 -7.76 2.52
CA THR A 158 5.56 -9.12 2.92
C THR A 158 5.25 -9.31 4.38
N PHE A 159 4.43 -10.32 4.69
CA PHE A 159 4.05 -10.67 6.05
C PHE A 159 4.75 -11.95 6.45
N PRO A 160 5.28 -12.03 7.68
CA PRO A 160 5.95 -13.25 8.13
C PRO A 160 4.96 -14.41 8.27
N LYS A 161 5.52 -15.58 8.30
CA LYS A 161 4.81 -16.83 8.46
C LYS A 161 3.94 -16.89 9.72
#